data_8ca386cc2113b18aa5789518852c39d4
#
_entry.id   8ca386cc2113b18aa5789518852c39d4
#
_cell.length_a   1.000
_cell.length_b   1.000
_cell.length_c   1.000
_cell.angle_alpha   90.00
_cell.angle_beta   90.00
_cell.angle_gamma   90.00
#
_symmetry.space_group_name_H-M   'P 1'
#
loop_
_entity.id
_entity.type
_entity.pdbx_description
1 polymer ?
#
loop_
_entity_poly.entity_id
_entity_poly.type
_entity_poly.pdbx_seq_one_letter_code
_entity_poly.pdbx_strand_id
1 'polypeptide(L)'
;MCRPDHNRQTIGFIVTLVSRTGIALLAAASMLALATTAKAQDSFGRLPANAVLVTPEGDILDYLPGGDVQMMRDRRGRTVLVDSWGNIVATVMGSGRQRNEIRRREMSRDAYANQGFGFSEQEYPEQGFSEPGGVTASIPDYRDATPPSVERQALPNEYPASLDENDMEALPQEERQTLPPAAQITKKSSAEITALQVFLDREGFSPGVIDGKSGSNVTKAIEAWQQATGETLDPNNTDNIVERLRFSGGLPITTYTITAADAAGPYVAAIPEDYAHKAALPHLSFTSTVEMLGEKFHMDEAYLRALNPGVDFTIPGTIIKVINPGEMKKGKVARIVADKYRKQVFAYDEAGTLIAAYPATIGSSDTPSPSGTVQVDRIAFDPGYTYNPKINFKQGENDKVLTLQPGPNGPVGTVWIALSKPTYGIHGTPEPSKIGKTQSHGCVRLTNWDATELAKMVSVGTTVEFLD
;
A
#
# COMPACT_ATOMS: atom_id res chain seq x y z
N MET A 1 -63.19 -33.50 40.11
CA MET A 1 -63.83 -33.14 41.35
C MET A 1 -63.31 -31.77 41.78
N CYS A 2 -64.23 -30.87 42.01
CA CYS A 2 -64.19 -29.56 42.68
C CYS A 2 -63.36 -28.40 42.05
N ARG A 3 -64.13 -27.55 41.45
CA ARG A 3 -64.11 -26.04 41.47
C ARG A 3 -64.50 -25.57 42.89
N PRO A 4 -64.56 -24.21 43.22
CA PRO A 4 -64.04 -22.97 42.64
C PRO A 4 -63.39 -22.07 43.76
N ASP A 5 -62.87 -20.86 43.47
CA ASP A 5 -63.57 -19.62 43.87
C ASP A 5 -62.90 -18.33 43.34
N HIS A 6 -63.78 -17.38 43.10
CA HIS A 6 -63.60 -16.01 42.69
C HIS A 6 -62.85 -15.11 43.68
N ASN A 7 -62.06 -14.17 43.17
CA ASN A 7 -62.10 -12.80 43.75
C ASN A 7 -61.87 -11.74 42.71
N ARG A 8 -62.89 -10.92 42.45
CA ARG A 8 -62.87 -9.68 41.68
C ARG A 8 -62.37 -8.57 42.60
N GLN A 9 -61.32 -7.88 42.15
CA GLN A 9 -61.06 -6.55 42.69
C GLN A 9 -61.02 -5.55 41.53
N THR A 10 -61.94 -4.65 41.60
CA THR A 10 -62.12 -3.43 40.82
C THR A 10 -61.00 -2.46 41.09
N ILE A 11 -60.24 -2.06 40.06
CA ILE A 11 -59.30 -0.95 40.18
C ILE A 11 -59.80 0.18 39.30
N GLY A 12 -60.10 1.29 39.99
CA GLY A 12 -60.67 2.48 39.40
C GLY A 12 -59.72 3.22 38.48
N PHE A 13 -60.32 3.81 37.47
CA PHE A 13 -59.69 4.76 36.55
C PHE A 13 -59.34 6.04 37.31
N ILE A 14 -58.05 6.36 37.44
CA ILE A 14 -57.61 7.71 37.78
C ILE A 14 -57.19 8.36 36.45
N VAL A 15 -58.04 9.23 35.94
CA VAL A 15 -57.76 10.15 34.85
C VAL A 15 -56.95 11.29 35.46
N THR A 16 -55.66 11.25 35.24
CA THR A 16 -54.80 12.39 35.59
C THR A 16 -54.82 13.39 34.43
N LEU A 17 -55.39 14.54 34.69
CA LEU A 17 -55.46 15.71 33.84
C LEU A 17 -54.01 16.26 33.71
N VAL A 18 -53.28 15.90 32.60
CA VAL A 18 -51.99 16.52 32.32
C VAL A 18 -52.24 17.90 31.73
N SER A 19 -51.90 18.90 32.52
CA SER A 19 -52.05 20.32 32.22
C SER A 19 -51.37 20.69 30.87
N ARG A 20 -52.08 21.44 30.05
CA ARG A 20 -51.62 21.98 28.76
C ARG A 20 -50.37 22.88 28.85
N THR A 21 -49.89 23.21 30.01
CA THR A 21 -48.71 24.04 30.24
C THR A 21 -47.38 23.28 30.16
N GLY A 22 -47.37 21.94 30.34
CA GLY A 22 -46.13 21.14 30.24
C GLY A 22 -45.62 20.94 28.80
N ILE A 23 -46.53 20.91 27.83
CA ILE A 23 -46.19 20.71 26.41
C ILE A 23 -45.55 21.96 25.79
N ALA A 24 -45.95 23.15 26.23
CA ALA A 24 -45.37 24.41 25.78
C ALA A 24 -43.94 24.64 26.24
N LEU A 25 -43.57 24.14 27.43
CA LEU A 25 -42.21 24.23 27.94
C LEU A 25 -41.24 23.25 27.26
N LEU A 26 -41.70 22.06 26.87
CA LEU A 26 -40.87 21.09 26.10
C LEU A 26 -40.63 21.55 24.66
N ALA A 27 -41.65 22.21 24.03
CA ALA A 27 -41.49 22.78 22.69
C ALA A 27 -40.56 24.01 22.69
N ALA A 28 -40.56 24.83 23.75
CA ALA A 28 -39.64 25.96 23.91
C ALA A 28 -38.17 25.50 24.17
N ALA A 29 -37.96 24.41 24.91
CA ALA A 29 -36.62 23.84 25.13
C ALA A 29 -36.05 23.21 23.84
N SER A 30 -36.91 22.57 23.03
CA SER A 30 -36.48 22.02 21.74
C SER A 30 -36.17 23.10 20.68
N MET A 31 -36.90 24.22 20.70
CA MET A 31 -36.59 25.37 19.84
C MET A 31 -35.35 26.14 20.30
N LEU A 32 -35.04 26.16 21.60
CA LEU A 32 -33.80 26.75 22.09
C LEU A 32 -32.57 25.91 21.71
N ALA A 33 -32.67 24.57 21.68
CA ALA A 33 -31.60 23.68 21.24
C ALA A 33 -31.34 23.80 19.74
N LEU A 34 -32.37 23.99 18.92
CA LEU A 34 -32.25 24.25 17.47
C LEU A 34 -31.67 25.64 17.17
N ALA A 35 -31.94 26.65 18.00
CA ALA A 35 -31.37 27.99 17.84
C ALA A 35 -29.88 28.06 18.22
N THR A 36 -29.41 27.18 19.14
CA THR A 36 -28.00 27.11 19.49
C THR A 36 -27.14 26.35 18.47
N THR A 37 -27.68 25.36 17.76
CA THR A 37 -26.97 24.71 16.64
C THR A 37 -26.89 25.60 15.40
N ALA A 38 -27.90 26.44 15.13
CA ALA A 38 -27.84 27.43 14.05
C ALA A 38 -26.82 28.56 14.33
N LYS A 39 -26.57 28.92 15.59
CA LYS A 39 -25.54 29.90 15.96
C LYS A 39 -24.13 29.36 15.89
N ALA A 40 -23.92 28.06 16.03
CA ALA A 40 -22.59 27.44 15.88
C ALA A 40 -22.12 27.42 14.42
N GLN A 41 -23.03 27.38 13.47
CA GLN A 41 -22.70 27.44 12.04
C GLN A 41 -22.40 28.86 11.53
N ASP A 42 -22.90 29.91 12.19
CA ASP A 42 -22.62 31.32 11.81
C ASP A 42 -21.35 31.90 12.45
N SER A 43 -20.68 31.19 13.36
CA SER A 43 -19.43 31.65 14.00
C SER A 43 -18.17 31.39 13.14
N PHE A 44 -18.26 30.60 12.08
CA PHE A 44 -17.27 30.58 11.04
C PHE A 44 -17.44 31.81 10.14
N GLY A 45 -16.83 32.94 10.52
CA GLY A 45 -16.70 34.08 9.62
C GLY A 45 -16.22 33.55 8.27
N ARG A 46 -16.89 33.96 7.18
CA ARG A 46 -16.55 33.51 5.83
C ARG A 46 -15.08 33.67 5.59
N LEU A 47 -14.37 32.56 5.43
CA LEU A 47 -12.99 32.60 4.94
C LEU A 47 -12.98 33.38 3.61
N PRO A 48 -11.99 34.24 3.36
CA PRO A 48 -11.83 34.88 2.06
C PRO A 48 -11.85 33.83 0.95
N ALA A 49 -12.51 34.11 -0.16
CA ALA A 49 -12.72 33.15 -1.26
C ALA A 49 -11.43 32.50 -1.83
N ASN A 50 -10.26 33.01 -1.44
CA ASN A 50 -8.93 32.52 -1.84
C ASN A 50 -8.00 32.33 -0.63
N ALA A 51 -8.56 32.05 0.56
CA ALA A 51 -7.74 31.76 1.74
C ALA A 51 -7.10 30.38 1.62
N VAL A 52 -5.84 30.30 2.02
CA VAL A 52 -5.09 29.04 2.14
C VAL A 52 -4.90 28.77 3.62
N LEU A 53 -5.20 27.56 4.06
CA LEU A 53 -4.97 27.09 5.42
C LEU A 53 -3.60 26.41 5.47
N VAL A 54 -2.76 26.81 6.42
CA VAL A 54 -1.39 26.26 6.59
C VAL A 54 -1.25 25.74 8.01
N THR A 55 -0.88 24.47 8.19
CA THR A 55 -0.64 23.85 9.49
C THR A 55 0.57 24.47 10.18
N PRO A 56 0.79 24.26 11.48
CA PRO A 56 2.01 24.71 12.18
C PRO A 56 3.29 24.12 11.58
N GLU A 57 3.22 22.93 10.98
CA GLU A 57 4.32 22.22 10.31
C GLU A 57 4.63 22.79 8.93
N GLY A 58 3.68 23.57 8.35
CA GLY A 58 3.82 24.25 7.07
C GLY A 58 3.07 23.60 5.91
N ASP A 59 2.29 22.55 6.17
CA ASP A 59 1.48 21.86 5.16
C ASP A 59 0.24 22.67 4.79
N ILE A 60 -0.18 22.59 3.52
CA ILE A 60 -1.38 23.27 3.03
C ILE A 60 -2.57 22.33 3.21
N LEU A 61 -3.59 22.80 3.95
CA LEU A 61 -4.87 22.11 4.04
C LEU A 61 -5.79 22.59 2.92
N ASP A 62 -6.27 21.66 2.13
CA ASP A 62 -7.27 21.88 1.06
C ASP A 62 -8.72 21.71 1.54
N TYR A 63 -8.90 21.44 2.82
CA TYR A 63 -10.20 21.27 3.48
C TYR A 63 -10.27 22.08 4.77
N LEU A 64 -11.51 22.39 5.20
CA LEU A 64 -11.78 22.97 6.52
C LEU A 64 -11.77 21.85 7.55
N PRO A 65 -10.89 21.88 8.59
CA PRO A 65 -10.95 20.93 9.67
C PRO A 65 -12.34 20.93 10.32
N GLY A 66 -12.98 19.74 10.32
CA GLY A 66 -14.27 19.55 10.98
C GLY A 66 -14.14 19.45 12.50
N GLY A 67 -15.25 19.54 13.23
CA GLY A 67 -15.28 19.43 14.69
C GLY A 67 -15.28 20.77 15.40
N ASP A 68 -14.85 20.78 16.66
CA ASP A 68 -14.89 21.96 17.56
C ASP A 68 -13.74 22.95 17.31
N VAL A 69 -13.47 23.28 16.04
CA VAL A 69 -12.44 24.24 15.65
C VAL A 69 -13.03 25.65 15.58
N GLN A 70 -12.38 26.61 16.22
CA GLN A 70 -12.81 28.00 16.26
C GLN A 70 -11.80 28.91 15.53
N MET A 71 -12.31 29.92 14.85
CA MET A 71 -11.48 30.93 14.20
C MET A 71 -11.15 32.03 15.20
N MET A 72 -9.84 32.27 15.43
CA MET A 72 -9.34 33.26 16.37
C MET A 72 -8.24 34.13 15.72
N ARG A 73 -7.89 35.24 16.37
CA ARG A 73 -6.67 35.99 16.04
C ARG A 73 -5.56 35.70 17.05
N ASP A 74 -4.40 35.32 16.57
CA ASP A 74 -3.24 35.13 17.41
C ASP A 74 -2.64 36.48 17.90
N ARG A 75 -1.67 36.40 18.81
CA ARG A 75 -0.98 37.61 19.36
C ARG A 75 -0.26 38.45 18.29
N ARG A 76 -0.08 37.94 17.08
CA ARG A 76 0.51 38.62 15.92
C ARG A 76 -0.53 39.16 14.95
N GLY A 77 -1.82 39.08 15.31
CA GLY A 77 -2.96 39.52 14.51
C GLY A 77 -3.30 38.62 13.32
N ARG A 78 -2.73 37.42 13.22
CA ARG A 78 -3.03 36.45 12.16
C ARG A 78 -4.30 35.69 12.52
N THR A 79 -5.14 35.41 11.53
CA THR A 79 -6.30 34.53 11.71
C THR A 79 -5.82 33.08 11.78
N VAL A 80 -6.16 32.40 12.86
CA VAL A 80 -5.79 30.99 13.10
C VAL A 80 -7.04 30.17 13.41
N LEU A 81 -7.00 28.89 13.08
CA LEU A 81 -7.98 27.89 13.49
C LEU A 81 -7.44 27.18 14.72
N VAL A 82 -8.22 27.11 15.78
CA VAL A 82 -7.82 26.55 17.08
C VAL A 82 -8.81 25.48 17.49
N ASP A 83 -8.32 24.34 17.96
CA ASP A 83 -9.15 23.24 18.47
C ASP A 83 -9.73 23.54 19.87
N SER A 84 -10.57 22.63 20.39
CA SER A 84 -11.19 22.76 21.71
C SER A 84 -10.17 22.74 22.88
N TRP A 85 -8.92 22.33 22.65
CA TRP A 85 -7.84 22.33 23.62
C TRP A 85 -6.94 23.56 23.53
N GLY A 86 -7.21 24.46 22.57
CA GLY A 86 -6.44 25.69 22.38
C GLY A 86 -5.20 25.56 21.52
N ASN A 87 -5.02 24.43 20.80
CA ASN A 87 -3.89 24.25 19.87
C ASN A 87 -4.23 24.87 18.52
N ILE A 88 -3.25 25.49 17.87
CA ILE A 88 -3.40 26.02 16.52
C ILE A 88 -3.37 24.85 15.53
N VAL A 89 -4.50 24.62 14.86
CA VAL A 89 -4.67 23.58 13.81
C VAL A 89 -4.21 24.11 12.46
N ALA A 90 -4.50 25.38 12.15
CA ALA A 90 -4.06 26.01 10.92
C ALA A 90 -4.03 27.53 11.02
N THR A 91 -3.21 28.17 10.19
CA THR A 91 -3.16 29.61 9.99
C THR A 91 -3.82 29.97 8.66
N VAL A 92 -4.72 30.95 8.65
CA VAL A 92 -5.39 31.44 7.44
C VAL A 92 -4.47 32.43 6.72
N MET A 93 -4.07 32.10 5.51
CA MET A 93 -3.21 32.94 4.67
C MET A 93 -3.99 33.52 3.49
N GLY A 94 -3.79 34.81 3.16
CA GLY A 94 -4.43 35.45 2.00
C GLY A 94 -3.72 35.10 0.68
N SER A 95 -4.48 35.13 -0.41
CA SER A 95 -3.98 34.78 -1.75
C SER A 95 -3.05 35.83 -2.34
N GLY A 96 -2.02 35.38 -3.05
CA GLY A 96 -1.27 36.15 -4.02
C GLY A 96 0.24 36.26 -3.72
N ARG A 97 0.67 37.10 -2.80
CA ARG A 97 2.11 37.27 -2.51
C ARG A 97 2.70 36.15 -1.64
N GLN A 98 1.95 35.60 -0.73
CA GLN A 98 2.39 34.56 0.22
C GLN A 98 2.47 33.16 -0.41
N ARG A 99 1.66 32.86 -1.43
CA ARG A 99 1.74 31.59 -2.17
C ARG A 99 3.11 31.41 -2.84
N ASN A 100 3.70 32.51 -3.34
CA ASN A 100 5.05 32.49 -3.92
C ASN A 100 6.15 32.34 -2.85
N GLU A 101 5.90 32.79 -1.63
CA GLU A 101 6.85 32.69 -0.52
C GLU A 101 6.85 31.28 0.09
N ILE A 102 5.68 30.64 0.18
CA ILE A 102 5.54 29.24 0.59
C ILE A 102 6.19 28.33 -0.45
N ARG A 103 5.89 28.52 -1.74
CA ARG A 103 6.50 27.77 -2.84
C ARG A 103 8.01 27.93 -2.91
N ARG A 104 8.54 29.11 -2.55
CA ARG A 104 9.98 29.32 -2.41
C ARG A 104 10.58 28.61 -1.21
N ARG A 105 9.83 28.47 -0.10
CA ARG A 105 10.27 27.72 1.08
C ARG A 105 10.22 26.20 0.85
N GLU A 106 9.24 25.71 0.15
CA GLU A 106 9.17 24.31 -0.31
C GLU A 106 10.35 24.00 -1.23
N MET A 107 10.60 24.82 -2.28
CA MET A 107 11.76 24.65 -3.16
C MET A 107 13.11 24.80 -2.43
N SER A 108 13.20 25.56 -1.34
CA SER A 108 14.42 25.65 -0.54
C SER A 108 14.58 24.50 0.45
N ARG A 109 13.50 23.86 0.90
CA ARG A 109 13.56 22.62 1.70
C ARG A 109 14.02 21.44 0.85
N ASP A 110 13.51 21.32 -0.36
CA ASP A 110 13.95 20.30 -1.32
C ASP A 110 15.41 20.53 -1.75
N ALA A 111 15.86 21.80 -1.85
CA ALA A 111 17.26 22.13 -2.10
C ALA A 111 18.19 21.82 -0.92
N TYR A 112 17.71 21.88 0.34
CA TYR A 112 18.51 21.51 1.52
C TYR A 112 18.57 19.99 1.73
N ALA A 113 17.57 19.24 1.31
CA ALA A 113 17.59 17.78 1.34
C ALA A 113 18.60 17.18 0.33
N ASN A 114 18.98 17.96 -0.70
CA ASN A 114 19.92 17.54 -1.76
C ASN A 114 21.36 18.06 -1.57
N GLN A 115 21.68 18.73 -0.46
CA GLN A 115 23.07 19.17 -0.16
C GLN A 115 23.77 18.22 0.81
N GLY A 116 24.12 17.05 0.32
CA GLY A 116 24.99 16.13 1.03
C GLY A 116 25.66 15.16 0.06
N PHE A 117 26.69 15.60 -0.59
CA PHE A 117 27.87 14.93 -1.13
C PHE A 117 28.24 15.54 -2.49
N GLY A 118 29.27 16.39 -2.46
CA GLY A 118 29.87 16.95 -3.67
C GLY A 118 30.70 15.90 -4.40
N PHE A 119 30.42 15.73 -5.68
CA PHE A 119 31.38 15.28 -6.67
C PHE A 119 31.43 16.35 -7.77
N SER A 120 32.69 16.74 -8.09
CA SER A 120 33.05 17.74 -9.06
C SER A 120 32.52 17.40 -10.46
N GLU A 121 31.79 18.35 -11.06
CA GLU A 121 31.43 18.36 -12.46
C GLU A 121 32.68 18.41 -13.34
N GLN A 122 32.81 17.43 -14.24
CA GLN A 122 33.54 17.59 -15.48
C GLN A 122 32.54 17.90 -16.60
N GLU A 123 32.70 19.07 -17.20
CA GLU A 123 31.95 19.53 -18.33
C GLU A 123 32.01 18.57 -19.52
N TYR A 124 30.85 18.20 -20.05
CA TYR A 124 30.69 17.71 -21.41
C TYR A 124 29.71 18.63 -22.14
N PRO A 125 29.96 18.97 -23.44
CA PRO A 125 29.20 19.96 -24.16
C PRO A 125 27.80 19.47 -24.51
N GLU A 126 26.83 20.38 -24.36
CA GLU A 126 25.43 20.23 -24.74
C GLU A 126 25.28 19.93 -26.24
N GLN A 127 24.62 18.81 -26.56
CA GLN A 127 23.80 18.71 -27.76
C GLN A 127 22.40 18.27 -27.32
N GLY A 128 21.44 19.18 -27.57
CA GLY A 128 20.09 19.10 -27.06
C GLY A 128 19.29 17.94 -27.60
N PHE A 129 18.56 17.29 -26.68
CA PHE A 129 17.29 16.64 -26.93
C PHE A 129 16.44 16.82 -25.66
N SER A 130 15.42 17.65 -25.80
CA SER A 130 14.34 17.81 -24.84
C SER A 130 13.25 16.80 -25.17
N GLU A 131 13.10 15.78 -24.32
CA GLU A 131 11.84 15.03 -24.16
C GLU A 131 11.73 14.46 -22.74
N PRO A 132 10.52 14.39 -22.12
CA PRO A 132 10.36 13.95 -20.76
C PRO A 132 10.57 12.45 -20.64
N GLY A 133 11.43 12.05 -19.70
CA GLY A 133 11.95 10.71 -19.54
C GLY A 133 10.91 9.65 -19.25
N GLY A 134 10.52 8.90 -20.28
CA GLY A 134 9.94 7.59 -20.13
C GLY A 134 11.02 6.58 -19.75
N VAL A 135 10.84 5.87 -18.65
CA VAL A 135 11.77 4.82 -18.24
C VAL A 135 11.51 3.59 -19.10
N THR A 136 12.35 3.37 -20.09
CA THR A 136 12.28 2.19 -20.93
C THR A 136 13.24 1.13 -20.43
N ALA A 137 12.77 -0.12 -20.33
CA ALA A 137 13.65 -1.27 -20.33
C ALA A 137 14.21 -1.45 -21.76
N SER A 138 15.08 -0.54 -22.20
CA SER A 138 15.73 -0.62 -23.50
C SER A 138 17.16 -1.12 -23.32
N ILE A 139 17.49 -2.21 -24.02
CA ILE A 139 18.85 -2.68 -24.24
C ILE A 139 19.52 -1.68 -25.20
N PRO A 140 20.78 -1.28 -24.98
CA PRO A 140 21.54 -0.51 -25.95
C PRO A 140 21.56 -1.21 -27.32
N ASP A 141 21.35 -0.46 -28.39
CA ASP A 141 21.40 -0.95 -29.77
C ASP A 141 22.86 -1.29 -30.16
N TYR A 142 23.25 -2.56 -30.02
CA TYR A 142 24.52 -3.08 -30.53
C TYR A 142 24.39 -3.37 -32.02
N ARG A 143 24.24 -2.32 -32.86
CA ARG A 143 24.56 -2.43 -34.25
C ARG A 143 26.02 -1.98 -34.44
N ASP A 144 26.82 -2.91 -34.90
CA ASP A 144 28.26 -2.79 -35.24
C ASP A 144 29.25 -3.04 -34.08
N ALA A 145 29.21 -4.23 -33.50
CA ALA A 145 30.41 -4.83 -32.93
C ALA A 145 30.54 -6.26 -33.49
N THR A 146 31.48 -6.45 -34.39
CA THR A 146 31.98 -7.77 -34.74
C THR A 146 32.41 -8.48 -33.45
N PRO A 147 31.90 -9.67 -33.15
CA PRO A 147 32.29 -10.36 -31.91
C PRO A 147 33.79 -10.68 -32.00
N PRO A 148 34.57 -10.39 -30.94
CA PRO A 148 35.94 -10.84 -30.88
C PRO A 148 35.94 -12.38 -30.95
N SER A 149 36.74 -12.93 -31.83
CA SER A 149 36.97 -14.37 -31.90
C SER A 149 37.62 -14.83 -30.58
N VAL A 150 36.85 -15.57 -29.78
CA VAL A 150 37.36 -16.22 -28.58
C VAL A 150 38.13 -17.43 -29.03
N GLU A 151 39.46 -17.34 -29.07
CA GLU A 151 40.33 -18.49 -29.14
C GLU A 151 40.11 -19.33 -27.91
N ARG A 152 39.61 -20.56 -28.12
CA ARG A 152 39.46 -21.53 -27.03
C ARG A 152 40.85 -22.08 -26.73
N GLN A 153 41.51 -21.54 -25.70
CA GLN A 153 42.64 -22.18 -25.09
C GLN A 153 42.16 -23.42 -24.32
N ALA A 154 42.68 -24.58 -24.69
CA ALA A 154 42.42 -25.81 -23.96
C ALA A 154 42.95 -25.67 -22.52
N LEU A 155 42.09 -25.93 -21.54
CA LEU A 155 42.50 -26.00 -20.15
C LEU A 155 43.49 -27.17 -19.95
N PRO A 156 44.56 -27.00 -19.13
CA PRO A 156 45.46 -28.09 -18.81
C PRO A 156 44.71 -29.22 -18.10
N ASN A 157 44.85 -30.41 -18.63
CA ASN A 157 44.40 -31.66 -17.99
C ASN A 157 45.35 -32.02 -16.84
N GLU A 158 45.16 -31.41 -15.67
CA GLU A 158 45.75 -31.92 -14.43
C GLU A 158 44.77 -31.64 -13.29
N TYR A 159 43.75 -32.51 -13.16
CA TYR A 159 43.12 -32.76 -11.89
C TYR A 159 43.85 -33.95 -11.23
N PRO A 160 44.37 -33.79 -10.01
CA PRO A 160 44.83 -34.95 -9.26
C PRO A 160 43.65 -35.86 -8.97
N ALA A 161 43.79 -37.11 -9.39
CA ALA A 161 42.83 -38.16 -9.10
C ALA A 161 42.83 -38.44 -7.58
N SER A 162 41.62 -38.74 -7.09
CA SER A 162 41.31 -39.25 -5.74
C SER A 162 41.49 -38.25 -4.58
N LEU A 163 40.40 -37.53 -4.28
CA LEU A 163 40.06 -37.26 -2.89
C LEU A 163 39.23 -38.46 -2.42
N ASP A 164 39.68 -39.14 -1.38
CA ASP A 164 38.96 -40.21 -0.72
C ASP A 164 37.64 -39.67 -0.18
N GLU A 165 36.53 -40.41 -0.44
CA GLU A 165 35.20 -40.08 0.00
C GLU A 165 35.03 -40.04 1.55
N ASN A 166 36.08 -40.25 2.31
CA ASN A 166 36.04 -40.30 3.76
C ASN A 166 36.52 -39.04 4.48
N ASP A 167 37.00 -38.00 3.77
CA ASP A 167 37.46 -36.75 4.37
C ASP A 167 36.48 -35.55 4.19
N MET A 168 35.23 -35.82 3.85
CA MET A 168 34.19 -34.84 4.06
C MET A 168 33.80 -34.80 5.55
N GLU A 169 34.66 -34.19 6.34
CA GLU A 169 34.32 -33.74 7.67
C GLU A 169 33.12 -32.81 7.51
N ALA A 170 31.95 -33.26 8.01
CA ALA A 170 30.72 -32.58 7.89
C ALA A 170 30.85 -31.15 8.45
N LEU A 171 30.84 -30.14 7.58
CA LEU A 171 30.62 -28.77 8.02
C LEU A 171 29.40 -28.77 8.98
N PRO A 172 29.48 -28.11 10.13
CA PRO A 172 28.34 -28.04 11.03
C PRO A 172 27.13 -27.60 10.23
N GLN A 173 26.14 -28.46 10.08
CA GLN A 173 24.85 -28.05 9.65
C GLN A 173 24.42 -27.05 10.72
N GLU A 174 24.43 -25.75 10.39
CA GLU A 174 23.68 -24.79 11.19
C GLU A 174 22.32 -25.42 11.41
N GLU A 175 22.04 -25.76 12.65
CA GLU A 175 20.72 -26.23 13.06
C GLU A 175 19.73 -25.16 12.57
N ARG A 176 19.10 -25.43 11.44
CA ARG A 176 17.90 -24.69 11.07
C ARG A 176 16.97 -24.94 12.23
N GLN A 177 16.84 -23.94 13.11
CA GLN A 177 15.79 -23.95 14.10
C GLN A 177 14.50 -24.10 13.31
N THR A 178 14.00 -25.32 13.23
CA THR A 178 12.71 -25.60 12.63
C THR A 178 11.68 -25.01 13.56
N LEU A 179 11.31 -23.77 13.28
CA LEU A 179 10.16 -23.18 13.94
C LEU A 179 8.97 -24.12 13.80
N PRO A 180 8.15 -24.28 14.83
CA PRO A 180 6.97 -25.10 14.73
C PRO A 180 6.13 -24.60 13.54
N PRO A 181 5.56 -25.49 12.73
CA PRO A 181 4.68 -25.07 11.63
C PRO A 181 3.56 -24.22 12.19
N ALA A 182 3.11 -23.22 11.42
CA ALA A 182 2.00 -22.36 11.82
C ALA A 182 0.79 -23.22 12.24
N ALA A 183 0.22 -22.88 13.41
CA ALA A 183 -0.95 -23.60 13.89
C ALA A 183 -2.09 -23.51 12.88
N GLN A 184 -2.80 -24.61 12.67
CA GLN A 184 -3.91 -24.62 11.72
C GLN A 184 -4.99 -23.64 12.15
N ILE A 185 -5.46 -22.82 11.20
CA ILE A 185 -6.56 -21.90 11.43
C ILE A 185 -7.86 -22.73 11.47
N THR A 186 -8.52 -22.73 12.63
CA THR A 186 -9.83 -23.36 12.79
C THR A 186 -10.92 -22.52 12.10
N LYS A 187 -12.17 -23.04 12.08
CA LYS A 187 -13.28 -22.30 11.48
C LYS A 187 -13.53 -20.99 12.22
N LYS A 188 -13.23 -19.87 11.55
CA LYS A 188 -13.37 -18.52 12.09
C LYS A 188 -14.29 -17.67 11.22
N SER A 189 -14.85 -16.62 11.82
CA SER A 189 -15.57 -15.59 11.08
C SER A 189 -14.63 -14.79 10.19
N SER A 190 -15.18 -14.18 9.15
CA SER A 190 -14.42 -13.27 8.27
C SER A 190 -13.77 -12.11 9.06
N ALA A 191 -14.44 -11.59 10.08
CA ALA A 191 -13.91 -10.51 10.92
C ALA A 191 -12.67 -10.93 11.72
N GLU A 192 -12.65 -12.14 12.26
CA GLU A 192 -11.49 -12.67 13.00
C GLU A 192 -10.30 -12.91 12.08
N ILE A 193 -10.54 -13.44 10.87
CA ILE A 193 -9.48 -13.62 9.88
C ILE A 193 -8.97 -12.25 9.40
N THR A 194 -9.85 -11.28 9.21
CA THR A 194 -9.46 -9.89 8.88
C THR A 194 -8.55 -9.30 9.96
N ALA A 195 -8.88 -9.49 11.23
CA ALA A 195 -8.02 -9.01 12.32
C ALA A 195 -6.61 -9.62 12.25
N LEU A 196 -6.51 -10.91 11.97
CA LEU A 196 -5.23 -11.59 11.77
C LEU A 196 -4.48 -11.06 10.53
N GLN A 197 -5.17 -10.91 9.38
CA GLN A 197 -4.57 -10.39 8.16
C GLN A 197 -4.03 -8.98 8.38
N VAL A 198 -4.79 -8.09 9.02
CA VAL A 198 -4.37 -6.72 9.31
C VAL A 198 -3.21 -6.66 10.31
N PHE A 199 -3.19 -7.53 11.32
CA PHE A 199 -2.07 -7.63 12.24
C PHE A 199 -0.78 -7.97 11.49
N LEU A 200 -0.82 -9.02 10.67
CA LEU A 200 0.35 -9.46 9.90
C LEU A 200 0.83 -8.39 8.90
N ASP A 201 -0.10 -7.75 8.19
CA ASP A 201 0.19 -6.68 7.23
C ASP A 201 0.91 -5.50 7.89
N ARG A 202 0.41 -5.01 9.04
CA ARG A 202 1.04 -3.93 9.82
C ARG A 202 2.42 -4.29 10.38
N GLU A 203 2.63 -5.56 10.69
CA GLU A 203 3.93 -6.02 11.17
C GLU A 203 4.97 -6.15 10.04
N GLY A 204 4.55 -5.96 8.77
CA GLY A 204 5.38 -6.06 7.57
C GLY A 204 5.41 -7.47 6.97
N PHE A 205 4.52 -8.35 7.42
CA PHE A 205 4.39 -9.73 6.92
C PHE A 205 3.08 -9.84 6.14
N SER A 206 3.09 -9.33 4.91
CA SER A 206 1.89 -9.20 4.10
C SER A 206 1.18 -10.55 3.85
N PRO A 207 -0.13 -10.64 4.08
CA PRO A 207 -0.94 -11.75 3.63
C PRO A 207 -1.36 -11.61 2.16
N GLY A 208 -0.88 -10.57 1.44
CA GLY A 208 -1.40 -10.11 0.16
C GLY A 208 -2.72 -9.37 0.32
N VAL A 209 -3.71 -9.73 -0.48
CA VAL A 209 -5.04 -9.10 -0.40
C VAL A 209 -5.76 -9.48 0.89
N ILE A 210 -6.27 -8.48 1.61
CA ILE A 210 -7.09 -8.66 2.81
C ILE A 210 -8.54 -8.89 2.36
N ASP A 211 -9.03 -10.11 2.54
CA ASP A 211 -10.33 -10.59 2.06
C ASP A 211 -11.18 -11.30 3.12
N GLY A 212 -10.68 -11.36 4.36
CA GLY A 212 -11.33 -12.06 5.46
C GLY A 212 -11.40 -13.57 5.29
N LYS A 213 -10.53 -14.18 4.48
CA LYS A 213 -10.44 -15.62 4.25
C LYS A 213 -9.08 -16.16 4.65
N SER A 214 -9.06 -17.31 5.29
CA SER A 214 -7.82 -18.04 5.54
C SER A 214 -7.34 -18.70 4.23
N GLY A 215 -6.05 -18.58 3.96
CA GLY A 215 -5.43 -19.16 2.76
C GLY A 215 -3.94 -19.35 2.94
N SER A 216 -3.27 -19.95 1.96
CA SER A 216 -1.83 -20.21 2.01
C SER A 216 -0.98 -18.96 2.27
N ASN A 217 -1.38 -17.80 1.75
CA ASN A 217 -0.64 -16.56 1.98
C ASN A 217 -0.71 -16.10 3.44
N VAL A 218 -1.87 -16.30 4.12
CA VAL A 218 -1.99 -16.01 5.57
C VAL A 218 -1.06 -16.94 6.38
N THR A 219 -1.05 -18.25 6.06
CA THR A 219 -0.14 -19.21 6.70
C THR A 219 1.33 -18.81 6.53
N LYS A 220 1.73 -18.45 5.31
CA LYS A 220 3.09 -17.97 5.01
C LYS A 220 3.45 -16.69 5.77
N ALA A 221 2.49 -15.76 5.89
CA ALA A 221 2.69 -14.53 6.65
C ALA A 221 2.90 -14.81 8.15
N ILE A 222 2.15 -15.75 8.73
CA ILE A 222 2.34 -16.21 10.11
C ILE A 222 3.74 -16.81 10.28
N GLU A 223 4.14 -17.73 9.39
CA GLU A 223 5.45 -18.37 9.45
C GLU A 223 6.59 -17.35 9.35
N ALA A 224 6.47 -16.37 8.45
CA ALA A 224 7.46 -15.30 8.29
C ALA A 224 7.52 -14.40 9.54
N TRP A 225 6.37 -14.05 10.13
CA TRP A 225 6.31 -13.29 11.37
C TRP A 225 6.96 -14.06 12.54
N GLN A 226 6.66 -15.35 12.68
CA GLN A 226 7.28 -16.22 13.69
C GLN A 226 8.79 -16.32 13.49
N GLN A 227 9.24 -16.44 12.24
CA GLN A 227 10.66 -16.46 11.90
C GLN A 227 11.36 -15.16 12.29
N ALA A 228 10.72 -14.02 12.09
CA ALA A 228 11.30 -12.70 12.36
C ALA A 228 11.36 -12.38 13.86
N THR A 229 10.34 -12.78 14.60
CA THR A 229 10.18 -12.40 16.02
C THR A 229 10.70 -13.48 16.98
N GLY A 230 10.76 -14.73 16.54
CA GLY A 230 11.01 -15.88 17.41
C GLY A 230 9.83 -16.24 18.32
N GLU A 231 8.70 -15.53 18.18
CA GLU A 231 7.46 -15.80 18.92
C GLU A 231 6.58 -16.80 18.17
N THR A 232 5.72 -17.50 18.89
CA THR A 232 4.65 -18.32 18.31
C THR A 232 3.36 -17.53 18.29
N LEU A 233 2.75 -17.36 17.10
CA LEU A 233 1.44 -16.74 16.94
C LEU A 233 0.37 -17.82 16.88
N ASP A 234 -0.55 -17.84 17.86
CA ASP A 234 -1.77 -18.64 17.75
C ASP A 234 -2.83 -17.88 16.93
N PRO A 235 -3.05 -18.28 15.67
CA PRO A 235 -4.03 -17.59 14.81
C PRO A 235 -5.47 -17.76 15.32
N ASN A 236 -5.70 -18.66 16.27
CA ASN A 236 -7.02 -18.94 16.85
C ASN A 236 -7.29 -18.08 18.10
N ASN A 237 -6.30 -17.43 18.68
CA ASN A 237 -6.45 -16.53 19.80
C ASN A 237 -6.78 -15.10 19.32
N THR A 238 -8.04 -14.87 18.97
CA THR A 238 -8.50 -13.56 18.45
C THR A 238 -8.30 -12.43 19.46
N ASP A 239 -8.48 -12.69 20.75
CA ASP A 239 -8.34 -11.66 21.78
C ASP A 239 -6.90 -11.14 21.85
N ASN A 240 -5.92 -12.02 21.79
CA ASN A 240 -4.51 -11.64 21.73
C ASN A 240 -4.18 -10.83 20.45
N ILE A 241 -4.70 -11.26 19.30
CA ILE A 241 -4.51 -10.55 18.03
C ILE A 241 -5.11 -9.14 18.10
N VAL A 242 -6.32 -9.01 18.63
CA VAL A 242 -6.99 -7.69 18.77
C VAL A 242 -6.27 -6.80 19.77
N GLU A 243 -5.73 -7.38 20.85
CA GLU A 243 -4.91 -6.63 21.82
C GLU A 243 -3.65 -6.07 21.16
N ARG A 244 -2.90 -6.90 20.41
CA ARG A 244 -1.70 -6.47 19.65
C ARG A 244 -2.05 -5.37 18.65
N LEU A 245 -3.16 -5.48 17.94
CA LEU A 245 -3.64 -4.46 17.00
C LEU A 245 -3.90 -3.11 17.67
N ARG A 246 -4.41 -3.09 18.91
CA ARG A 246 -4.63 -1.84 19.63
C ARG A 246 -3.34 -1.07 19.88
N PHE A 247 -2.22 -1.76 20.04
CA PHE A 247 -0.90 -1.15 20.21
C PHE A 247 -0.21 -0.80 18.89
N SER A 248 -0.59 -1.46 17.77
CA SER A 248 0.03 -1.27 16.45
C SER A 248 -0.81 -0.43 15.46
N GLY A 249 -1.66 0.49 15.96
CA GLY A 249 -2.43 1.38 15.08
C GLY A 249 -3.95 1.26 15.21
N GLY A 250 -4.46 0.59 16.27
CA GLY A 250 -5.88 0.51 16.59
C GLY A 250 -6.63 -0.63 15.89
N LEU A 251 -7.95 -0.53 15.86
CA LEU A 251 -8.82 -1.60 15.33
C LEU A 251 -8.54 -1.90 13.85
N PRO A 252 -8.77 -3.16 13.40
CA PRO A 252 -8.47 -3.59 12.04
C PRO A 252 -9.39 -2.96 10.98
N ILE A 253 -10.56 -2.50 11.38
CA ILE A 253 -11.54 -1.84 10.52
C ILE A 253 -11.76 -0.43 11.04
N THR A 254 -11.75 0.53 10.13
CA THR A 254 -12.02 1.94 10.39
C THR A 254 -13.06 2.48 9.41
N THR A 255 -13.44 3.74 9.57
CA THR A 255 -14.30 4.45 8.62
C THR A 255 -13.44 5.37 7.74
N TYR A 256 -13.84 5.48 6.49
CA TYR A 256 -13.26 6.40 5.52
C TYR A 256 -14.37 7.19 4.82
N THR A 257 -14.17 8.48 4.63
CA THR A 257 -15.08 9.32 3.85
C THR A 257 -14.54 9.44 2.44
N ILE A 258 -15.29 8.96 1.46
CA ILE A 258 -14.93 9.07 0.04
C ILE A 258 -14.78 10.55 -0.31
N THR A 259 -13.60 10.94 -0.77
CA THR A 259 -13.30 12.32 -1.15
C THR A 259 -13.81 12.64 -2.57
N ALA A 260 -13.91 13.92 -2.90
CA ALA A 260 -14.21 14.34 -4.27
C ALA A 260 -13.13 13.87 -5.26
N ALA A 261 -11.87 13.81 -4.83
CA ALA A 261 -10.77 13.29 -5.64
C ALA A 261 -10.90 11.79 -5.89
N ASP A 262 -11.24 11.00 -4.86
CA ASP A 262 -11.49 9.58 -5.01
C ASP A 262 -12.61 9.32 -6.03
N ALA A 263 -13.71 10.07 -5.96
CA ALA A 263 -14.85 9.89 -6.88
C ALA A 263 -14.56 10.38 -8.31
N ALA A 264 -13.69 11.38 -8.47
CA ALA A 264 -13.35 11.95 -9.79
C ALA A 264 -12.35 11.09 -10.59
N GLY A 265 -11.53 10.32 -9.95
CA GLY A 265 -10.48 9.52 -10.59
C GLY A 265 -9.20 10.32 -10.92
N PRO A 266 -8.53 9.99 -12.04
CA PRO A 266 -9.06 9.46 -13.31
C PRO A 266 -9.37 7.97 -13.31
N TYR A 267 -10.46 7.58 -13.98
CA TYR A 267 -10.85 6.19 -14.22
C TYR A 267 -10.94 5.90 -15.72
N VAL A 268 -10.66 4.65 -16.10
CA VAL A 268 -10.86 4.17 -17.47
C VAL A 268 -12.01 3.17 -17.49
N ALA A 269 -12.75 3.10 -18.59
CA ALA A 269 -13.94 2.25 -18.67
C ALA A 269 -13.60 0.76 -18.57
N ALA A 270 -12.45 0.35 -19.11
CA ALA A 270 -11.91 -1.00 -19.04
C ALA A 270 -10.44 -1.00 -19.41
N ILE A 271 -9.71 -2.00 -18.97
CA ILE A 271 -8.34 -2.26 -19.40
C ILE A 271 -8.40 -3.37 -20.47
N PRO A 272 -8.09 -3.08 -21.73
CA PRO A 272 -8.05 -4.08 -22.79
C PRO A 272 -7.02 -5.18 -22.49
N GLU A 273 -7.26 -6.41 -22.94
CA GLU A 273 -6.25 -7.46 -22.85
C GLU A 273 -5.12 -7.24 -23.86
N ASP A 274 -5.47 -6.82 -25.08
CA ASP A 274 -4.53 -6.58 -26.15
C ASP A 274 -3.61 -5.37 -25.87
N TYR A 275 -2.30 -5.55 -26.08
CA TYR A 275 -1.30 -4.55 -25.74
C TYR A 275 -1.30 -3.33 -26.69
N ALA A 276 -1.70 -3.50 -27.95
CA ALA A 276 -1.87 -2.35 -28.86
C ALA A 276 -3.03 -1.46 -28.40
N HIS A 277 -4.11 -2.06 -27.92
CA HIS A 277 -5.23 -1.31 -27.33
C HIS A 277 -4.86 -0.67 -26.00
N LYS A 278 -4.07 -1.37 -25.12
CA LYS A 278 -3.53 -0.76 -23.90
C LYS A 278 -2.65 0.45 -24.20
N ALA A 279 -1.79 0.36 -25.22
CA ALA A 279 -0.90 1.46 -25.62
C ALA A 279 -1.65 2.70 -26.15
N ALA A 280 -2.90 2.54 -26.57
CA ALA A 280 -3.75 3.65 -26.99
C ALA A 280 -4.41 4.40 -25.82
N LEU A 281 -4.38 3.86 -24.59
CA LEU A 281 -4.92 4.53 -23.42
C LEU A 281 -3.94 5.61 -22.92
N PRO A 282 -4.44 6.79 -22.50
CA PRO A 282 -3.58 7.86 -21.98
C PRO A 282 -2.92 7.51 -20.66
N HIS A 283 -3.55 6.64 -19.86
CA HIS A 283 -3.06 6.07 -18.60
C HIS A 283 -3.71 4.72 -18.38
N LEU A 284 -2.98 3.82 -17.70
CA LEU A 284 -3.54 2.54 -17.25
C LEU A 284 -4.07 2.69 -15.80
N SER A 285 -4.97 3.67 -15.65
CA SER A 285 -5.61 4.03 -14.38
C SER A 285 -6.55 2.93 -13.87
N PHE A 286 -7.04 3.08 -12.64
CA PHE A 286 -8.12 2.26 -12.10
C PHE A 286 -9.38 2.30 -12.97
N THR A 287 -10.20 1.25 -12.93
CA THR A 287 -11.47 1.17 -13.65
C THR A 287 -12.65 1.65 -12.80
N SER A 288 -12.46 1.78 -11.49
CA SER A 288 -13.51 2.20 -10.58
C SER A 288 -12.95 2.74 -9.25
N THR A 289 -13.78 3.52 -8.55
CA THR A 289 -13.50 3.95 -7.18
C THR A 289 -13.29 2.76 -6.23
N VAL A 290 -14.02 1.66 -6.44
CA VAL A 290 -13.89 0.46 -5.59
C VAL A 290 -12.54 -0.21 -5.76
N GLU A 291 -12.06 -0.34 -6.99
CA GLU A 291 -10.73 -0.87 -7.30
C GLU A 291 -9.65 0.00 -6.65
N MET A 292 -9.73 1.32 -6.85
CA MET A 292 -8.78 2.28 -6.25
C MET A 292 -8.79 2.20 -4.71
N LEU A 293 -9.98 2.15 -4.09
CA LEU A 293 -10.09 2.01 -2.63
C LEU A 293 -9.65 0.63 -2.15
N GLY A 294 -9.89 -0.42 -2.93
CA GLY A 294 -9.36 -1.76 -2.66
C GLY A 294 -7.84 -1.74 -2.55
N GLU A 295 -7.15 -1.17 -3.53
CA GLU A 295 -5.69 -1.05 -3.49
C GLU A 295 -5.22 -0.13 -2.38
N LYS A 296 -5.85 1.03 -2.19
CA LYS A 296 -5.51 2.00 -1.14
C LYS A 296 -5.56 1.40 0.26
N PHE A 297 -6.46 0.46 0.51
CA PHE A 297 -6.68 -0.17 1.81
C PHE A 297 -6.30 -1.66 1.83
N HIS A 298 -5.52 -2.14 0.87
CA HIS A 298 -5.03 -3.53 0.73
C HIS A 298 -6.15 -4.58 0.68
N MET A 299 -7.34 -4.20 0.20
CA MET A 299 -8.56 -5.01 0.26
C MET A 299 -8.91 -5.68 -1.06
N ASP A 300 -9.56 -6.83 -0.95
CA ASP A 300 -10.34 -7.40 -2.04
C ASP A 300 -11.59 -6.53 -2.31
N GLU A 301 -11.87 -6.23 -3.59
CA GLU A 301 -13.01 -5.39 -3.97
C GLU A 301 -14.36 -5.98 -3.54
N ALA A 302 -14.53 -7.30 -3.69
CA ALA A 302 -15.76 -7.96 -3.28
C ALA A 302 -15.92 -7.90 -1.75
N TYR A 303 -14.82 -8.00 -1.01
CA TYR A 303 -14.83 -7.85 0.43
C TYR A 303 -15.14 -6.41 0.86
N LEU A 304 -14.56 -5.41 0.20
CA LEU A 304 -14.90 -4.00 0.42
C LEU A 304 -16.40 -3.75 0.23
N ARG A 305 -16.99 -4.28 -0.85
CA ARG A 305 -18.44 -4.20 -1.10
C ARG A 305 -19.24 -4.95 -0.04
N ALA A 306 -18.79 -6.12 0.40
CA ALA A 306 -19.47 -6.91 1.44
C ALA A 306 -19.48 -6.22 2.81
N LEU A 307 -18.44 -5.46 3.15
CA LEU A 307 -18.41 -4.63 4.35
C LEU A 307 -19.34 -3.42 4.28
N ASN A 308 -19.75 -3.00 3.07
CA ASN A 308 -20.53 -1.81 2.79
C ASN A 308 -21.74 -2.11 1.88
N PRO A 309 -22.68 -2.95 2.31
CA PRO A 309 -23.81 -3.34 1.47
C PRO A 309 -24.70 -2.15 1.09
N GLY A 310 -25.03 -2.05 -0.19
CA GLY A 310 -25.92 -1.00 -0.71
C GLY A 310 -25.29 0.39 -0.87
N VAL A 311 -23.99 0.53 -0.61
CA VAL A 311 -23.29 1.81 -0.74
C VAL A 311 -22.94 2.08 -2.21
N ASP A 312 -23.14 3.32 -2.63
CA ASP A 312 -22.62 3.86 -3.89
C ASP A 312 -21.24 4.53 -3.63
N PHE A 313 -20.17 3.89 -4.13
CA PHE A 313 -18.81 4.36 -3.96
C PHE A 313 -18.44 5.54 -4.87
N THR A 314 -19.32 5.96 -5.75
CA THR A 314 -19.09 7.11 -6.66
C THR A 314 -19.51 8.45 -6.06
N ILE A 315 -20.15 8.43 -4.88
CA ILE A 315 -20.69 9.63 -4.24
C ILE A 315 -19.71 10.19 -3.20
N PRO A 316 -19.12 11.38 -3.43
CA PRO A 316 -18.28 12.04 -2.43
C PRO A 316 -19.04 12.30 -1.12
N GLY A 317 -18.35 12.21 0.00
CA GLY A 317 -18.94 12.37 1.34
C GLY A 317 -19.56 11.10 1.90
N THR A 318 -19.64 10.02 1.12
CA THR A 318 -20.11 8.71 1.61
C THR A 318 -19.12 8.14 2.60
N ILE A 319 -19.61 7.77 3.79
CA ILE A 319 -18.79 7.11 4.82
C ILE A 319 -18.87 5.60 4.63
N ILE A 320 -17.72 4.98 4.49
CA ILE A 320 -17.56 3.54 4.27
C ILE A 320 -16.70 2.90 5.35
N LYS A 321 -16.85 1.59 5.55
CA LYS A 321 -15.94 0.77 6.36
C LYS A 321 -14.80 0.27 5.46
N VAL A 322 -13.58 0.46 5.92
CA VAL A 322 -12.36 0.00 5.23
C VAL A 322 -11.44 -0.68 6.21
N ILE A 323 -10.50 -1.43 5.70
CA ILE A 323 -9.37 -1.92 6.49
C ILE A 323 -8.51 -0.73 6.90
N ASN A 324 -7.90 -0.84 8.08
CA ASN A 324 -6.86 0.08 8.52
C ASN A 324 -5.49 -0.61 8.37
N PRO A 325 -4.79 -0.48 7.24
CA PRO A 325 -3.50 -1.15 7.02
C PRO A 325 -2.39 -0.55 7.87
N GLY A 326 -2.62 0.59 8.52
CA GLY A 326 -1.58 1.30 9.26
C GLY A 326 -0.60 2.03 8.35
N GLU A 327 0.59 2.29 8.90
CA GLU A 327 1.70 2.87 8.12
C GLU A 327 2.50 1.76 7.44
N MET A 328 3.02 2.06 6.24
CA MET A 328 3.97 1.17 5.56
C MET A 328 5.18 0.90 6.45
N LYS A 329 5.70 -0.32 6.39
CA LYS A 329 6.95 -0.68 7.08
C LYS A 329 8.07 0.24 6.64
N LYS A 330 8.88 0.67 7.60
CA LYS A 330 10.05 1.52 7.37
C LYS A 330 11.30 0.73 7.75
N GLY A 331 12.38 0.97 7.03
CA GLY A 331 13.66 0.32 7.29
C GLY A 331 14.59 0.44 6.09
N LYS A 332 15.76 -0.16 6.19
CA LYS A 332 16.73 -0.26 5.11
C LYS A 332 16.98 -1.73 4.81
N VAL A 333 16.59 -2.17 3.63
CA VAL A 333 16.80 -3.53 3.16
C VAL A 333 18.19 -3.63 2.54
N ALA A 334 19.02 -4.52 3.06
CA ALA A 334 20.35 -4.83 2.51
C ALA A 334 20.33 -6.07 1.61
N ARG A 335 19.41 -7.01 1.88
CA ARG A 335 19.29 -8.25 1.13
C ARG A 335 17.84 -8.66 0.96
N ILE A 336 17.49 -9.06 -0.26
CA ILE A 336 16.20 -9.66 -0.61
C ILE A 336 16.44 -11.13 -0.91
N VAL A 337 15.55 -12.01 -0.47
CA VAL A 337 15.49 -13.41 -0.85
C VAL A 337 14.17 -13.68 -1.56
N ALA A 338 14.21 -14.06 -2.82
CA ALA A 338 13.08 -14.48 -3.61
C ALA A 338 12.99 -16.01 -3.61
N ASP A 339 12.18 -16.57 -2.74
CA ASP A 339 11.99 -18.02 -2.57
C ASP A 339 10.90 -18.52 -3.53
N LYS A 340 11.32 -19.25 -4.55
CA LYS A 340 10.42 -19.77 -5.60
C LYS A 340 9.49 -20.86 -5.06
N TYR A 341 9.99 -21.71 -4.15
CA TYR A 341 9.20 -22.77 -3.58
C TYR A 341 8.10 -22.25 -2.66
N ARG A 342 8.47 -21.31 -1.76
CA ARG A 342 7.51 -20.67 -0.86
C ARG A 342 6.61 -19.66 -1.58
N LYS A 343 7.01 -19.19 -2.77
CA LYS A 343 6.37 -18.07 -3.48
C LYS A 343 6.28 -16.85 -2.56
N GLN A 344 7.41 -16.48 -1.99
CA GLN A 344 7.56 -15.33 -1.10
C GLN A 344 8.84 -14.55 -1.39
N VAL A 345 8.81 -13.28 -1.08
CA VAL A 345 9.96 -12.39 -1.03
C VAL A 345 10.21 -12.04 0.43
N PHE A 346 11.43 -12.23 0.90
CA PHE A 346 11.87 -11.89 2.25
C PHE A 346 12.85 -10.74 2.18
N ALA A 347 12.68 -9.73 3.02
CA ALA A 347 13.52 -8.53 3.07
C ALA A 347 14.28 -8.48 4.40
N TYR A 348 15.62 -8.48 4.31
CA TYR A 348 16.52 -8.50 5.45
C TYR A 348 17.29 -7.17 5.53
N ASP A 349 17.50 -6.69 6.75
CA ASP A 349 18.37 -5.54 7.01
C ASP A 349 19.87 -5.89 6.97
N GLU A 350 20.74 -4.91 7.29
CA GLU A 350 22.20 -5.09 7.34
C GLU A 350 22.66 -6.06 8.44
N ALA A 351 21.87 -6.22 9.51
CA ALA A 351 22.14 -7.15 10.59
C ALA A 351 21.68 -8.58 10.28
N GLY A 352 21.04 -8.79 9.14
CA GLY A 352 20.44 -10.07 8.76
C GLY A 352 19.08 -10.34 9.41
N THR A 353 18.46 -9.32 10.03
CA THR A 353 17.12 -9.43 10.61
C THR A 353 16.07 -9.41 9.50
N LEU A 354 15.13 -10.33 9.53
CA LEU A 354 13.97 -10.32 8.65
C LEU A 354 13.01 -9.20 9.09
N ILE A 355 12.87 -8.17 8.25
CA ILE A 355 12.06 -6.99 8.57
C ILE A 355 10.74 -6.95 7.83
N ALA A 356 10.63 -7.63 6.69
CA ALA A 356 9.37 -7.76 5.95
C ALA A 356 9.35 -9.03 5.09
N ALA A 357 8.16 -9.54 4.81
CA ALA A 357 7.95 -10.63 3.86
C ALA A 357 6.62 -10.46 3.11
N TYR A 358 6.63 -10.79 1.82
CA TYR A 358 5.51 -10.58 0.91
C TYR A 358 5.20 -11.85 0.14
N PRO A 359 3.93 -12.23 -0.04
CA PRO A 359 3.58 -13.27 -0.99
C PRO A 359 3.95 -12.81 -2.40
N ALA A 360 4.45 -13.73 -3.21
CA ALA A 360 4.95 -13.39 -4.54
C ALA A 360 4.52 -14.40 -5.58
N THR A 361 4.47 -13.95 -6.83
CA THR A 361 4.39 -14.83 -8.00
C THR A 361 5.74 -14.80 -8.69
N ILE A 362 6.46 -15.93 -8.68
CA ILE A 362 7.87 -16.01 -9.07
C ILE A 362 8.05 -17.06 -10.16
N GLY A 363 8.38 -16.62 -11.38
CA GLY A 363 8.69 -17.49 -12.50
C GLY A 363 7.68 -18.58 -12.85
N SER A 364 8.05 -19.42 -13.80
CA SER A 364 7.32 -20.64 -14.19
C SER A 364 8.35 -21.68 -14.67
N SER A 365 7.88 -22.91 -14.96
CA SER A 365 8.70 -23.92 -15.60
C SER A 365 9.20 -23.49 -16.99
N ASP A 366 8.34 -22.81 -17.73
CA ASP A 366 8.61 -22.42 -19.12
C ASP A 366 9.41 -21.12 -19.24
N THR A 367 9.25 -20.23 -18.27
CA THR A 367 9.98 -18.97 -18.17
C THR A 367 10.46 -18.77 -16.73
N PRO A 368 11.57 -19.44 -16.35
CA PRO A 368 12.06 -19.40 -14.98
C PRO A 368 12.61 -18.03 -14.62
N SER A 369 12.43 -17.66 -13.35
CA SER A 369 13.14 -16.52 -12.76
C SER A 369 14.65 -16.77 -12.76
N PRO A 370 15.47 -15.72 -12.58
CA PRO A 370 16.90 -15.90 -12.36
C PRO A 370 17.19 -16.94 -11.27
N SER A 371 18.37 -17.51 -11.30
CA SER A 371 18.95 -18.31 -10.21
C SER A 371 20.21 -17.61 -9.71
N GLY A 372 20.61 -17.89 -8.47
CA GLY A 372 21.77 -17.28 -7.84
C GLY A 372 21.50 -15.84 -7.38
N THR A 373 22.56 -15.03 -7.39
CA THR A 373 22.52 -13.69 -6.80
C THR A 373 22.63 -12.61 -7.87
N VAL A 374 21.78 -11.59 -7.77
CA VAL A 374 21.79 -10.38 -8.57
C VAL A 374 21.68 -9.16 -7.65
N GLN A 375 21.69 -7.95 -8.19
CA GLN A 375 21.54 -6.71 -7.42
C GLN A 375 20.41 -5.86 -7.97
N VAL A 376 19.87 -5.00 -7.14
CA VAL A 376 18.97 -3.92 -7.59
C VAL A 376 19.78 -2.92 -8.40
N ASP A 377 19.38 -2.68 -9.65
CA ASP A 377 20.02 -1.76 -10.58
C ASP A 377 19.36 -0.39 -10.57
N ARG A 378 18.03 -0.35 -10.55
CA ARG A 378 17.23 0.87 -10.58
C ARG A 378 15.86 0.66 -9.95
N ILE A 379 15.31 1.73 -9.38
CA ILE A 379 13.96 1.74 -8.84
C ILE A 379 13.17 2.83 -9.57
N ALA A 380 12.00 2.49 -10.09
CA ALA A 380 11.10 3.42 -10.74
C ALA A 380 9.70 3.32 -10.12
N PHE A 381 9.16 4.45 -9.73
CA PHE A 381 7.76 4.59 -9.32
C PHE A 381 6.94 5.04 -10.53
N ASP A 382 5.74 4.52 -10.63
CA ASP A 382 4.80 4.77 -11.72
C ASP A 382 5.44 4.60 -13.13
N PRO A 383 6.06 3.43 -13.41
CA PRO A 383 6.82 3.21 -14.62
C PRO A 383 5.91 3.01 -15.84
N GLY A 384 6.27 3.58 -16.98
CA GLY A 384 5.76 3.11 -18.26
C GLY A 384 6.35 1.73 -18.60
N TYR A 385 5.68 0.99 -19.47
CA TYR A 385 6.13 -0.33 -19.91
C TYR A 385 6.36 -0.38 -21.41
N THR A 386 7.59 -0.73 -21.83
CA THR A 386 7.91 -0.97 -23.24
C THR A 386 7.80 -2.47 -23.52
N TYR A 387 6.78 -2.84 -24.29
CA TYR A 387 6.60 -4.17 -24.83
C TYR A 387 7.42 -4.32 -26.11
N ASN A 388 8.23 -5.37 -26.20
CA ASN A 388 8.95 -5.76 -27.39
C ASN A 388 8.78 -7.27 -27.61
N PRO A 389 8.07 -7.72 -28.66
CA PRO A 389 7.79 -9.14 -28.89
C PRO A 389 9.04 -9.98 -29.17
N LYS A 390 10.18 -9.35 -29.52
CA LYS A 390 11.46 -10.04 -29.71
C LYS A 390 12.21 -10.33 -28.42
N ILE A 391 11.86 -9.65 -27.35
CA ILE A 391 12.57 -9.71 -26.05
C ILE A 391 11.64 -10.27 -24.97
N ASN A 392 10.39 -9.81 -24.99
CA ASN A 392 9.35 -10.28 -24.09
C ASN A 392 8.67 -11.54 -24.64
N PHE A 393 7.51 -11.88 -24.16
CA PHE A 393 6.64 -12.90 -24.74
C PHE A 393 5.84 -12.31 -25.90
N LYS A 394 5.40 -13.16 -26.84
CA LYS A 394 4.47 -12.71 -27.91
C LYS A 394 3.05 -12.61 -27.32
N GLN A 395 2.49 -11.40 -27.39
CA GLN A 395 1.13 -11.11 -26.92
C GLN A 395 0.18 -10.99 -28.11
N GLY A 396 -0.68 -11.96 -28.29
CA GLY A 396 -1.62 -12.02 -29.41
C GLY A 396 -0.91 -11.94 -30.77
N GLU A 397 -1.40 -11.06 -31.64
CA GLU A 397 -0.82 -10.78 -32.96
C GLU A 397 0.11 -9.56 -32.97
N ASN A 398 0.46 -9.00 -31.78
CA ASN A 398 1.33 -7.84 -31.67
C ASN A 398 2.78 -8.18 -32.06
N ASP A 399 3.24 -7.67 -33.16
CA ASP A 399 4.57 -7.85 -33.75
C ASP A 399 5.48 -6.61 -33.63
N LYS A 400 4.95 -5.50 -33.09
CA LYS A 400 5.63 -4.22 -32.99
C LYS A 400 6.00 -3.91 -31.54
N VAL A 401 7.01 -3.05 -31.39
CA VAL A 401 7.33 -2.45 -30.11
C VAL A 401 6.21 -1.47 -29.74
N LEU A 402 5.67 -1.60 -28.52
CA LEU A 402 4.60 -0.76 -28.01
C LEU A 402 5.04 -0.12 -26.69
N THR A 403 4.70 1.14 -26.49
CA THR A 403 4.88 1.84 -25.22
C THR A 403 3.53 1.94 -24.52
N LEU A 404 3.41 1.30 -23.37
CA LEU A 404 2.23 1.35 -22.53
C LEU A 404 2.44 2.42 -21.46
N GLN A 405 1.42 3.25 -21.29
CA GLN A 405 1.46 4.34 -20.31
C GLN A 405 1.47 3.80 -18.87
N PRO A 406 2.00 4.57 -17.91
CA PRO A 406 2.00 4.17 -16.49
C PRO A 406 0.59 4.05 -15.92
N GLY A 407 0.52 3.40 -14.75
CA GLY A 407 -0.68 3.28 -13.94
C GLY A 407 -0.79 1.94 -13.23
N PRO A 408 -1.66 1.86 -12.20
CA PRO A 408 -1.82 0.66 -11.36
C PRO A 408 -2.23 -0.57 -12.16
N ASN A 409 -2.94 -0.37 -13.27
CA ASN A 409 -3.37 -1.41 -14.20
C ASN A 409 -2.36 -1.67 -15.34
N GLY A 410 -1.15 -1.12 -15.22
CA GLY A 410 -0.05 -1.45 -16.11
C GLY A 410 0.49 -2.88 -15.90
N PRO A 411 1.18 -3.46 -16.88
CA PRO A 411 1.74 -4.83 -16.77
C PRO A 411 2.70 -5.01 -15.59
N VAL A 412 3.30 -3.93 -15.13
CA VAL A 412 4.26 -3.91 -14.01
C VAL A 412 3.74 -3.14 -12.79
N GLY A 413 2.46 -2.73 -12.81
CA GLY A 413 1.83 -1.98 -11.73
C GLY A 413 2.50 -0.63 -11.48
N THR A 414 2.49 -0.21 -10.21
CA THR A 414 2.96 1.11 -9.77
C THR A 414 4.46 1.20 -9.48
N VAL A 415 5.19 0.06 -9.49
CA VAL A 415 6.62 0.02 -9.16
C VAL A 415 7.36 -0.99 -10.02
N TRP A 416 8.57 -0.61 -10.43
CA TRP A 416 9.55 -1.48 -11.06
C TRP A 416 10.89 -1.36 -10.34
N ILE A 417 11.34 -2.44 -9.70
CA ILE A 417 12.67 -2.60 -9.13
C ILE A 417 13.47 -3.44 -10.12
N ALA A 418 14.25 -2.78 -10.99
CA ALA A 418 15.08 -3.42 -11.99
C ALA A 418 16.22 -4.21 -11.31
N LEU A 419 16.54 -5.37 -11.85
CA LEU A 419 17.66 -6.19 -11.40
C LEU A 419 18.84 -6.06 -12.36
N SER A 420 20.06 -6.32 -11.88
CA SER A 420 21.28 -6.29 -12.68
C SER A 420 21.29 -7.33 -13.82
N LYS A 421 20.42 -8.34 -13.75
CA LYS A 421 20.14 -9.21 -14.88
C LYS A 421 19.12 -8.53 -15.79
N PRO A 422 19.47 -8.20 -17.06
CA PRO A 422 18.60 -7.49 -17.96
C PRO A 422 17.22 -8.14 -18.12
N THR A 423 16.17 -7.33 -18.22
CA THR A 423 14.76 -7.71 -18.41
C THR A 423 14.07 -8.31 -17.18
N TYR A 424 14.78 -8.54 -16.09
CA TYR A 424 14.20 -9.05 -14.85
C TYR A 424 14.01 -7.95 -13.82
N GLY A 425 12.95 -8.07 -13.03
CA GLY A 425 12.60 -7.11 -11.98
C GLY A 425 11.65 -7.69 -10.94
N ILE A 426 11.50 -6.93 -9.86
CA ILE A 426 10.45 -7.10 -8.86
C ILE A 426 9.46 -5.95 -9.07
N HIS A 427 8.18 -6.24 -9.19
CA HIS A 427 7.21 -5.23 -9.60
C HIS A 427 5.79 -5.49 -9.09
N GLY A 428 4.94 -4.47 -9.14
CA GLY A 428 3.53 -4.56 -8.84
C GLY A 428 2.71 -5.33 -9.88
N THR A 429 1.41 -5.42 -9.66
CA THR A 429 0.48 -6.14 -10.56
C THR A 429 -0.91 -5.52 -10.55
N PRO A 430 -1.61 -5.50 -11.71
CA PRO A 430 -3.03 -5.15 -11.77
C PRO A 430 -3.95 -6.25 -11.20
N GLU A 431 -3.40 -7.40 -10.82
CA GLU A 431 -4.18 -8.56 -10.36
C GLU A 431 -3.71 -9.03 -8.97
N PRO A 432 -3.90 -8.21 -7.92
CA PRO A 432 -3.38 -8.50 -6.58
C PRO A 432 -3.92 -9.81 -6.00
N SER A 433 -5.15 -10.20 -6.32
CA SER A 433 -5.78 -11.44 -5.85
C SER A 433 -5.11 -12.72 -6.36
N LYS A 434 -4.29 -12.63 -7.42
CA LYS A 434 -3.56 -13.76 -8.02
C LYS A 434 -2.16 -13.96 -7.41
N ILE A 435 -1.67 -13.02 -6.60
CA ILE A 435 -0.33 -13.10 -5.99
C ILE A 435 -0.21 -14.31 -5.07
N GLY A 436 0.91 -15.04 -5.20
CA GLY A 436 1.18 -16.28 -4.47
C GLY A 436 0.44 -17.50 -4.98
N LYS A 437 -0.47 -17.34 -5.96
CA LYS A 437 -1.35 -18.42 -6.46
C LYS A 437 -1.04 -18.83 -7.90
N THR A 438 -0.43 -17.96 -8.70
CA THR A 438 -0.12 -18.17 -10.12
C THR A 438 1.38 -18.22 -10.38
N GLN A 439 1.77 -18.26 -11.64
CA GLN A 439 3.15 -18.21 -12.13
C GLN A 439 3.37 -16.93 -12.95
N SER A 440 4.64 -16.52 -13.13
CA SER A 440 5.02 -15.36 -13.92
C SER A 440 5.89 -15.77 -15.14
N HIS A 441 6.15 -14.80 -16.01
CA HIS A 441 7.09 -14.97 -17.13
C HIS A 441 8.53 -14.62 -16.73
N GLY A 442 8.94 -14.98 -15.50
CA GLY A 442 10.31 -14.83 -15.01
C GLY A 442 10.52 -13.72 -13.99
N CYS A 443 9.77 -12.63 -14.04
CA CYS A 443 9.83 -11.56 -13.03
C CYS A 443 9.18 -11.98 -11.70
N VAL A 444 9.46 -11.23 -10.65
CA VAL A 444 8.81 -11.37 -9.34
C VAL A 444 7.68 -10.37 -9.24
N ARG A 445 6.44 -10.86 -9.14
CA ARG A 445 5.25 -10.03 -8.98
C ARG A 445 4.82 -9.96 -7.53
N LEU A 446 4.57 -8.76 -7.05
CA LEU A 446 3.96 -8.45 -5.76
C LEU A 446 2.64 -7.70 -5.99
N THR A 447 1.85 -7.49 -4.94
CA THR A 447 0.78 -6.48 -5.02
C THR A 447 1.38 -5.10 -5.25
N ASN A 448 0.60 -4.13 -5.72
CA ASN A 448 1.11 -2.77 -5.93
C ASN A 448 1.58 -2.13 -4.60
N TRP A 449 0.86 -2.36 -3.51
CA TRP A 449 1.24 -1.82 -2.18
C TRP A 449 2.48 -2.50 -1.60
N ASP A 450 2.60 -3.83 -1.70
CA ASP A 450 3.79 -4.56 -1.25
C ASP A 450 5.04 -4.16 -2.03
N ALA A 451 4.91 -4.01 -3.37
CA ALA A 451 6.00 -3.56 -4.23
C ALA A 451 6.42 -2.12 -3.88
N THR A 452 5.44 -1.25 -3.56
CA THR A 452 5.69 0.14 -3.16
C THR A 452 6.38 0.21 -1.80
N GLU A 453 5.96 -0.61 -0.84
CA GLU A 453 6.61 -0.69 0.47
C GLU A 453 8.06 -1.19 0.35
N LEU A 454 8.28 -2.28 -0.36
CA LEU A 454 9.62 -2.82 -0.61
C LEU A 454 10.51 -1.80 -1.32
N ALA A 455 10.00 -1.13 -2.36
CA ALA A 455 10.75 -0.14 -3.14
C ALA A 455 11.23 1.05 -2.30
N LYS A 456 10.48 1.43 -1.26
CA LYS A 456 10.86 2.51 -0.34
C LYS A 456 11.95 2.10 0.65
N MET A 457 12.17 0.80 0.86
CA MET A 457 13.16 0.27 1.79
C MET A 457 14.46 -0.19 1.11
N VAL A 458 14.44 -0.43 -0.21
CA VAL A 458 15.63 -0.87 -0.96
C VAL A 458 16.37 0.30 -1.59
N SER A 459 17.61 0.04 -1.99
CA SER A 459 18.45 0.99 -2.75
C SER A 459 19.19 0.27 -3.87
N VAL A 460 19.73 1.02 -4.82
CA VAL A 460 20.63 0.48 -5.85
C VAL A 460 21.80 -0.23 -5.17
N GLY A 461 22.14 -1.42 -5.63
CA GLY A 461 23.14 -2.30 -5.05
C GLY A 461 22.60 -3.27 -3.99
N THR A 462 21.32 -3.15 -3.53
CA THR A 462 20.71 -4.15 -2.65
C THR A 462 20.81 -5.53 -3.30
N THR A 463 21.31 -6.51 -2.55
CA THR A 463 21.48 -7.89 -3.02
C THR A 463 20.13 -8.59 -3.13
N VAL A 464 19.92 -9.33 -4.22
CA VAL A 464 18.72 -10.16 -4.45
C VAL A 464 19.16 -11.58 -4.75
N GLU A 465 18.78 -12.49 -3.88
CA GLU A 465 19.08 -13.91 -3.96
C GLU A 465 17.83 -14.70 -4.36
N PHE A 466 17.95 -15.56 -5.36
CA PHE A 466 16.87 -16.45 -5.79
C PHE A 466 17.12 -17.86 -5.27
N LEU A 467 16.22 -18.35 -4.45
CA LEU A 467 16.20 -19.73 -3.96
C LEU A 467 15.22 -20.56 -4.78
N ASP A 468 15.64 -21.81 -5.10
CA ASP A 468 14.84 -22.80 -5.82
C ASP A 468 13.93 -23.61 -4.88
#